data_ca8b1aa50196cc7e82f5f967547eb02d
#
_entry.id   ca8b1aa50196cc7e82f5f967547eb02d
#
_cell.length_a   1.000
_cell.length_b   1.000
_cell.length_c   1.000
_cell.angle_alpha   90.00
_cell.angle_beta   90.00
_cell.angle_gamma   90.00
#
_symmetry.space_group_name_H-M   'P 1'
#
loop_
_entity.id
_entity.type
_entity.pdbx_description
1 polymer ?
#
loop_
_entity_poly.entity_id
_entity_poly.type
_entity_poly.pdbx_seq_one_letter_code
_entity_poly.pdbx_strand_id
1 'polypeptide(L)'
;MKVYFTASIVGKKQYLANYLKVIEILNAKKCQVTSDHIINSAENMVRMETRQERIKFQDTLSSWINSADCVIAEVSFPSISVGYEISLALHRGKPVLMLYTDTYPPTLLAHHKDEKLICEKYGLNSLQTIIHDFLNYVQGAEDSRFTFYITSEIASFLEKISKKEKLPKAVWLRKLIEREMKNKK
;
A
#
# COMPACT_ATOMS: atom_id res chain seq x y z
N MET A 1 -4.05 -13.04 8.55
CA MET A 1 -3.06 -11.97 8.36
C MET A 1 -3.45 -10.80 9.24
N LYS A 2 -2.48 -10.20 9.92
CA LYS A 2 -2.66 -8.98 10.74
C LYS A 2 -2.25 -7.76 9.94
N VAL A 3 -3.14 -6.81 9.78
CA VAL A 3 -2.92 -5.58 9.01
C VAL A 3 -3.03 -4.37 9.94
N TYR A 4 -2.01 -3.55 9.94
CA TYR A 4 -2.07 -2.24 10.56
C TYR A 4 -2.53 -1.22 9.52
N PHE A 5 -3.68 -0.59 9.76
CA PHE A 5 -4.22 0.47 8.90
C PHE A 5 -3.98 1.83 9.54
N THR A 6 -3.46 2.76 8.77
CA THR A 6 -3.28 4.15 9.18
C THR A 6 -3.76 5.14 8.14
N ALA A 7 -4.20 6.30 8.61
CA ALA A 7 -4.63 7.44 7.79
C ALA A 7 -4.65 8.71 8.64
N SER A 8 -4.78 9.87 8.01
CA SER A 8 -4.88 11.13 8.72
C SER A 8 -6.19 11.26 9.50
N ILE A 9 -6.13 11.48 10.81
CA ILE A 9 -7.32 11.78 11.64
C ILE A 9 -7.99 13.08 11.16
N VAL A 10 -7.20 14.09 10.82
CA VAL A 10 -7.71 15.37 10.26
C VAL A 10 -8.36 15.14 8.90
N GLY A 11 -7.78 14.28 8.09
CA GLY A 11 -8.28 13.91 6.76
C GLY A 11 -9.63 13.18 6.78
N LYS A 12 -10.09 12.69 7.92
CA LYS A 12 -11.41 12.02 8.05
C LYS A 12 -12.56 12.89 7.54
N LYS A 13 -12.47 14.21 7.67
CA LYS A 13 -13.53 15.11 7.16
C LYS A 13 -13.81 14.93 5.66
N GLN A 14 -12.80 14.49 4.91
CA GLN A 14 -12.90 14.34 3.45
C GLN A 14 -12.84 12.87 3.01
N TYR A 15 -12.07 12.04 3.71
CA TYR A 15 -11.70 10.69 3.26
C TYR A 15 -12.22 9.55 4.13
N LEU A 16 -13.12 9.81 5.10
CA LEU A 16 -13.64 8.76 5.99
C LEU A 16 -14.27 7.60 5.20
N ALA A 17 -15.03 7.90 4.15
CA ALA A 17 -15.63 6.88 3.29
C ALA A 17 -14.58 5.97 2.64
N ASN A 18 -13.44 6.56 2.23
CA ASN A 18 -12.30 5.82 1.66
C ASN A 18 -11.67 4.91 2.72
N TYR A 19 -11.45 5.42 3.93
CA TYR A 19 -10.88 4.64 5.04
C TYR A 19 -11.76 3.43 5.38
N LEU A 20 -13.06 3.67 5.52
CA LEU A 20 -14.02 2.60 5.80
C LEU A 20 -14.07 1.57 4.69
N LYS A 21 -13.95 2.00 3.41
CA LYS A 21 -13.94 1.08 2.27
C LYS A 21 -12.69 0.19 2.25
N VAL A 22 -11.52 0.72 2.59
CA VAL A 22 -10.29 -0.08 2.76
C VAL A 22 -10.50 -1.14 3.85
N ILE A 23 -11.02 -0.72 5.02
CA ILE A 23 -11.26 -1.62 6.17
C ILE A 23 -12.30 -2.70 5.82
N GLU A 24 -13.39 -2.33 5.13
CA GLU A 24 -14.41 -3.28 4.64
C GLU A 24 -13.78 -4.38 3.77
N ILE A 25 -12.94 -4.00 2.80
CA ILE A 25 -12.26 -4.94 1.91
C ILE A 25 -11.34 -5.87 2.70
N LEU A 26 -10.58 -5.34 3.65
CA LEU A 26 -9.68 -6.12 4.50
C LEU A 26 -10.45 -7.12 5.38
N ASN A 27 -11.57 -6.69 5.97
CA ASN A 27 -12.45 -7.56 6.77
C ASN A 27 -13.07 -8.66 5.91
N ALA A 28 -13.52 -8.35 4.69
CA ALA A 28 -14.02 -9.34 3.73
C ALA A 28 -12.96 -10.40 3.36
N LYS A 29 -11.67 -10.03 3.41
CA LYS A 29 -10.52 -10.95 3.24
C LYS A 29 -10.11 -11.65 4.54
N LYS A 30 -10.90 -11.53 5.61
CA LYS A 30 -10.65 -12.13 6.93
C LYS A 30 -9.31 -11.70 7.56
N CYS A 31 -8.85 -10.48 7.25
CA CYS A 31 -7.71 -9.88 7.93
C CYS A 31 -8.10 -9.39 9.32
N GLN A 32 -7.18 -9.52 10.27
CA GLN A 32 -7.29 -8.86 11.57
C GLN A 32 -6.75 -7.44 11.43
N VAL A 33 -7.64 -6.44 11.39
CA VAL A 33 -7.28 -5.05 11.11
C VAL A 33 -7.17 -4.27 12.41
N THR A 34 -6.04 -3.59 12.62
CA THR A 34 -5.86 -2.60 13.69
C THR A 34 -6.08 -1.22 13.09
N SER A 35 -7.23 -0.59 13.36
CA SER A 35 -7.66 0.70 12.79
C SER A 35 -8.40 1.61 13.77
N ASP A 36 -8.75 1.12 14.96
CA ASP A 36 -9.61 1.83 15.93
C ASP A 36 -9.05 3.19 16.34
N HIS A 37 -7.72 3.31 16.45
CA HIS A 37 -7.03 4.56 16.77
C HIS A 37 -7.21 5.64 15.69
N ILE A 38 -7.57 5.28 14.46
CA ILE A 38 -7.94 6.23 13.41
C ILE A 38 -9.44 6.47 13.40
N ILE A 39 -10.23 5.39 13.36
CA ILE A 39 -11.69 5.49 13.15
C ILE A 39 -12.39 6.14 14.36
N ASN A 40 -11.99 5.76 15.58
CA ASN A 40 -12.64 6.22 16.81
C ASN A 40 -12.05 7.53 17.39
N SER A 41 -10.87 7.98 16.88
CA SER A 41 -10.25 9.23 17.35
C SER A 41 -10.89 10.46 16.72
N ALA A 42 -11.02 11.53 17.51
CA ALA A 42 -11.42 12.85 17.05
C ALA A 42 -10.22 13.81 17.01
N GLU A 43 -10.22 14.77 16.09
CA GLU A 43 -9.13 15.74 15.91
C GLU A 43 -8.82 16.54 17.20
N ASN A 44 -9.85 16.95 17.92
CA ASN A 44 -9.72 17.68 19.16
C ASN A 44 -9.06 16.85 20.28
N MET A 45 -9.26 15.54 20.31
CA MET A 45 -8.64 14.66 21.31
C MET A 45 -7.14 14.60 21.13
N VAL A 46 -6.64 14.48 19.88
CA VAL A 46 -5.21 14.46 19.57
C VAL A 46 -4.47 15.71 20.06
N ARG A 47 -5.15 16.87 20.03
CA ARG A 47 -4.56 18.15 20.47
C ARG A 47 -4.54 18.31 21.99
N MET A 48 -5.35 17.57 22.71
CA MET A 48 -5.50 17.68 24.18
C MET A 48 -4.69 16.63 24.95
N GLU A 49 -4.01 15.72 24.25
CA GLU A 49 -3.19 14.69 24.89
C GLU A 49 -2.01 15.26 25.68
N THR A 50 -1.84 14.76 26.89
CA THR A 50 -0.67 15.04 27.73
C THR A 50 0.58 14.39 27.14
N ARG A 51 1.76 14.84 27.61
CA ARG A 51 3.05 14.22 27.23
C ARG A 51 3.07 12.72 27.57
N GLN A 52 2.54 12.33 28.71
CA GLN A 52 2.53 10.93 29.17
C GLN A 52 1.63 10.06 28.28
N GLU A 53 0.47 10.55 27.89
CA GLU A 53 -0.43 9.85 26.97
C GLU A 53 0.21 9.65 25.60
N ARG A 54 0.91 10.67 25.09
CA ARG A 54 1.65 10.56 23.81
C ARG A 54 2.76 9.53 23.84
N ILE A 55 3.53 9.45 24.95
CA ILE A 55 4.59 8.43 25.12
C ILE A 55 3.95 7.04 25.14
N LYS A 56 2.90 6.84 25.94
CA LYS A 56 2.17 5.57 26.01
C LYS A 56 1.56 5.17 24.66
N PHE A 57 1.02 6.14 23.93
CA PHE A 57 0.49 5.90 22.59
C PHE A 57 1.59 5.46 21.62
N GLN A 58 2.77 6.08 21.68
CA GLN A 58 3.91 5.70 20.83
C GLN A 58 4.39 4.27 21.09
N ASP A 59 4.41 3.82 22.35
CA ASP A 59 4.74 2.43 22.70
C ASP A 59 3.68 1.46 22.15
N THR A 60 2.42 1.83 22.27
CA THR A 60 1.29 1.05 21.75
C THR A 60 1.34 0.97 20.23
N LEU A 61 1.55 2.09 19.54
CA LEU A 61 1.73 2.19 18.10
C LEU A 61 2.88 1.28 17.62
N SER A 62 4.01 1.37 18.32
CA SER A 62 5.16 0.53 18.09
C SER A 62 4.81 -0.96 18.16
N SER A 63 4.06 -1.36 19.19
CA SER A 63 3.61 -2.74 19.36
C SER A 63 2.68 -3.20 18.24
N TRP A 64 1.73 -2.36 17.83
CA TRP A 64 0.81 -2.68 16.72
C TRP A 64 1.56 -2.91 15.41
N ILE A 65 2.47 -2.01 15.04
CA ILE A 65 3.28 -2.15 13.82
C ILE A 65 4.16 -3.38 13.89
N ASN A 66 4.78 -3.68 15.04
CA ASN A 66 5.60 -4.86 15.21
C ASN A 66 4.80 -6.16 15.03
N SER A 67 3.59 -6.21 15.56
CA SER A 67 2.73 -7.41 15.51
C SER A 67 2.02 -7.60 14.15
N ALA A 68 1.97 -6.56 13.32
CA ALA A 68 1.36 -6.62 11.99
C ALA A 68 2.25 -7.36 11.00
N ASP A 69 1.64 -8.05 10.05
CA ASP A 69 2.31 -8.67 8.90
C ASP A 69 2.65 -7.61 7.84
N CYS A 70 1.80 -6.61 7.68
CA CYS A 70 1.98 -5.49 6.77
C CYS A 70 1.24 -4.23 7.25
N VAL A 71 1.54 -3.10 6.59
CA VAL A 71 0.90 -1.80 6.84
C VAL A 71 0.19 -1.32 5.57
N ILE A 72 -1.03 -0.81 5.74
CA ILE A 72 -1.76 -0.11 4.68
C ILE A 72 -2.04 1.32 5.15
N ALA A 73 -1.57 2.30 4.40
CA ALA A 73 -1.69 3.72 4.71
C ALA A 73 -2.52 4.43 3.63
N GLU A 74 -3.60 5.07 4.01
CA GLU A 74 -4.32 5.99 3.10
C GLU A 74 -3.75 7.39 3.26
N VAL A 75 -3.13 7.91 2.20
CA VAL A 75 -2.27 9.10 2.22
C VAL A 75 -2.77 10.25 1.34
N SER A 76 -4.04 10.21 0.91
CA SER A 76 -4.65 11.31 0.13
C SER A 76 -4.66 12.63 0.91
N PHE A 77 -4.74 12.57 2.24
CA PHE A 77 -4.57 13.74 3.09
C PHE A 77 -3.17 13.76 3.70
N PRO A 78 -2.36 14.84 3.48
CA PRO A 78 -1.01 14.94 4.02
C PRO A 78 -1.00 14.87 5.56
N SER A 79 -0.14 14.02 6.12
CA SER A 79 0.00 13.85 7.57
C SER A 79 1.43 13.47 7.95
N ILE A 80 2.04 14.26 8.83
CA ILE A 80 3.39 13.97 9.37
C ILE A 80 3.37 12.68 10.18
N SER A 81 2.31 12.44 10.97
CA SER A 81 2.18 11.22 11.78
C SER A 81 2.13 9.97 10.91
N VAL A 82 1.32 10.00 9.85
CA VAL A 82 1.24 8.87 8.90
C VAL A 82 2.59 8.62 8.23
N GLY A 83 3.30 9.68 7.83
CA GLY A 83 4.66 9.55 7.28
C GLY A 83 5.64 8.92 8.27
N TYR A 84 5.56 9.28 9.55
CA TYR A 84 6.36 8.64 10.61
C TYR A 84 6.03 7.14 10.76
N GLU A 85 4.75 6.78 10.76
CA GLU A 85 4.30 5.40 10.88
C GLU A 85 4.76 4.53 9.70
N ILE A 86 4.69 5.06 8.48
CA ILE A 86 5.23 4.42 7.28
C ILE A 86 6.74 4.19 7.43
N SER A 87 7.50 5.22 7.81
CA SER A 87 8.95 5.11 8.00
C SER A 87 9.31 4.10 9.09
N LEU A 88 8.55 4.08 10.18
CA LEU A 88 8.75 3.12 11.27
C LEU A 88 8.48 1.68 10.81
N ALA A 89 7.42 1.46 10.01
CA ALA A 89 7.08 0.16 9.44
C ALA A 89 8.20 -0.34 8.50
N LEU A 90 8.68 0.49 7.60
CA LEU A 90 9.79 0.16 6.69
C LEU A 90 11.07 -0.15 7.44
N HIS A 91 11.43 0.67 8.45
CA HIS A 91 12.59 0.41 9.31
C HIS A 91 12.51 -0.96 10.01
N ARG A 92 11.31 -1.43 10.30
CA ARG A 92 11.07 -2.77 10.87
C ARG A 92 10.90 -3.86 9.82
N GLY A 93 11.17 -3.55 8.57
CA GLY A 93 11.10 -4.50 7.46
C GLY A 93 9.68 -4.93 7.09
N LYS A 94 8.65 -4.19 7.48
CA LYS A 94 7.26 -4.50 7.13
C LYS A 94 6.95 -4.02 5.73
N PRO A 95 6.25 -4.83 4.88
CA PRO A 95 5.67 -4.35 3.63
C PRO A 95 4.66 -3.24 3.89
N VAL A 96 4.69 -2.19 3.08
CA VAL A 96 3.80 -1.04 3.19
C VAL A 96 3.11 -0.76 1.86
N LEU A 97 1.79 -0.67 1.88
CA LEU A 97 0.98 -0.17 0.77
C LEU A 97 0.50 1.25 1.10
N MET A 98 0.92 2.22 0.32
CA MET A 98 0.36 3.57 0.33
C MET A 98 -0.72 3.70 -0.74
N LEU A 99 -1.90 4.15 -0.34
CA LEU A 99 -3.06 4.38 -1.20
C LEU A 99 -3.36 5.87 -1.29
N TYR A 100 -3.55 6.40 -2.50
CA TYR A 100 -3.92 7.80 -2.70
C TYR A 100 -4.91 7.98 -3.87
N THR A 101 -5.74 9.02 -3.81
CA THR A 101 -6.74 9.35 -4.84
C THR A 101 -6.36 10.54 -5.71
N ASP A 102 -5.45 11.38 -5.24
CA ASP A 102 -5.07 12.63 -5.89
C ASP A 102 -4.35 12.44 -7.22
N THR A 103 -4.20 13.52 -7.98
CA THR A 103 -3.53 13.51 -9.27
C THR A 103 -2.03 13.20 -9.13
N TYR A 104 -1.43 13.62 -8.02
CA TYR A 104 -0.01 13.46 -7.75
C TYR A 104 0.22 12.55 -6.54
N PRO A 105 1.18 11.61 -6.63
CA PRO A 105 1.57 10.80 -5.49
C PRO A 105 2.24 11.67 -4.42
N PRO A 106 2.26 11.22 -3.15
CA PRO A 106 3.03 11.87 -2.08
C PRO A 106 4.54 11.81 -2.41
N THR A 107 5.06 12.91 -2.95
CA THR A 107 6.31 12.98 -3.72
C THR A 107 7.54 12.36 -3.06
N LEU A 108 7.79 12.61 -1.78
CA LEU A 108 8.99 12.10 -1.10
C LEU A 108 8.92 10.58 -0.84
N LEU A 109 7.75 10.09 -0.45
CA LEU A 109 7.56 8.67 -0.13
C LEU A 109 7.40 7.82 -1.40
N ALA A 110 6.73 8.33 -2.43
CA ALA A 110 6.52 7.60 -3.68
C ALA A 110 7.82 7.28 -4.44
N HIS A 111 8.89 8.04 -4.19
CA HIS A 111 10.21 7.82 -4.78
C HIS A 111 11.21 7.15 -3.82
N HIS A 112 10.75 6.67 -2.68
CA HIS A 112 11.59 5.92 -1.75
C HIS A 112 12.00 4.58 -2.38
N LYS A 113 13.30 4.26 -2.30
CA LYS A 113 13.90 3.08 -2.99
C LYS A 113 13.70 1.75 -2.23
N ASP A 114 12.84 1.70 -1.23
CA ASP A 114 12.59 0.47 -0.50
C ASP A 114 11.61 -0.42 -1.29
N GLU A 115 12.03 -1.63 -1.63
CA GLU A 115 11.24 -2.61 -2.39
C GLU A 115 9.97 -3.04 -1.65
N LYS A 116 9.91 -2.81 -0.32
CA LYS A 116 8.74 -3.11 0.51
C LYS A 116 7.70 -2.00 0.50
N LEU A 117 7.99 -0.85 -0.11
CA LEU A 117 7.06 0.26 -0.24
C LEU A 117 6.39 0.25 -1.60
N ILE A 118 5.10 0.01 -1.62
CA ILE A 118 4.25 0.08 -2.80
C ILE A 118 3.35 1.31 -2.69
N CYS A 119 3.34 2.15 -3.73
CA CYS A 119 2.52 3.37 -3.77
C CYS A 119 1.58 3.31 -4.97
N GLU A 120 0.27 3.25 -4.71
CA GLU A 120 -0.74 3.03 -5.74
C GLU A 120 -1.84 4.09 -5.70
N LYS A 121 -2.10 4.68 -6.87
CA LYS A 121 -3.29 5.48 -7.08
C LYS A 121 -4.50 4.56 -7.18
N TYR A 122 -5.57 4.89 -6.45
CA TYR A 122 -6.79 4.10 -6.50
C TYR A 122 -8.03 4.93 -6.87
N GLY A 123 -9.00 4.24 -7.44
CA GLY A 123 -10.39 4.62 -7.55
C GLY A 123 -11.26 3.51 -6.98
N LEU A 124 -12.56 3.74 -6.87
CA LEU A 124 -13.49 2.76 -6.27
C LEU A 124 -13.42 1.38 -6.94
N ASN A 125 -13.21 1.34 -8.27
CA ASN A 125 -13.18 0.09 -9.04
C ASN A 125 -11.83 -0.66 -8.93
N SER A 126 -10.73 0.02 -8.63
CA SER A 126 -9.39 -0.58 -8.58
C SER A 126 -8.93 -0.96 -7.16
N LEU A 127 -9.54 -0.35 -6.13
CA LEU A 127 -9.12 -0.50 -4.75
C LEU A 127 -9.07 -1.96 -4.28
N GLN A 128 -10.11 -2.73 -4.61
CA GLN A 128 -10.19 -4.14 -4.21
C GLN A 128 -9.08 -4.98 -4.84
N THR A 129 -8.77 -4.75 -6.11
CA THR A 129 -7.69 -5.45 -6.82
C THR A 129 -6.33 -5.08 -6.24
N ILE A 130 -6.07 -3.79 -6.02
CA ILE A 130 -4.81 -3.31 -5.44
C ILE A 130 -4.55 -3.95 -4.07
N ILE A 131 -5.55 -3.94 -3.19
CA ILE A 131 -5.43 -4.55 -1.85
C ILE A 131 -5.21 -6.07 -1.98
N HIS A 132 -5.94 -6.75 -2.86
CA HIS A 132 -5.79 -8.19 -3.07
C HIS A 132 -4.37 -8.54 -3.52
N ASP A 133 -3.84 -7.85 -4.52
CA ASP A 133 -2.50 -8.08 -5.07
C ASP A 133 -1.42 -7.82 -4.00
N PHE A 134 -1.59 -6.77 -3.19
CA PHE A 134 -0.68 -6.49 -2.09
C PHE A 134 -0.70 -7.59 -1.01
N LEU A 135 -1.89 -8.06 -0.61
CA LEU A 135 -2.00 -9.13 0.38
C LEU A 135 -1.38 -10.44 -0.13
N ASN A 136 -1.53 -10.77 -1.41
CA ASN A 136 -0.88 -11.91 -2.04
C ASN A 136 0.65 -11.77 -2.03
N TYR A 137 1.16 -10.59 -2.35
CA TYR A 137 2.59 -10.28 -2.26
C TYR A 137 3.12 -10.52 -0.83
N VAL A 138 2.42 -10.02 0.18
CA VAL A 138 2.80 -10.21 1.61
C VAL A 138 2.81 -11.69 2.02
N GLN A 139 1.89 -12.49 1.48
CA GLN A 139 1.79 -13.93 1.76
C GLN A 139 2.84 -14.77 1.02
N GLY A 140 3.62 -14.16 0.12
CA GLY A 140 4.54 -14.91 -0.73
C GLY A 140 3.82 -15.83 -1.71
N ALA A 141 2.58 -15.50 -2.10
CA ALA A 141 1.81 -16.25 -3.08
C ALA A 141 2.53 -16.26 -4.43
N GLU A 142 2.42 -17.38 -5.17
CA GLU A 142 3.12 -17.63 -6.44
C GLU A 142 2.92 -16.54 -7.52
N ASP A 143 1.81 -15.79 -7.44
CA ASP A 143 1.49 -14.68 -8.35
C ASP A 143 1.67 -13.33 -7.64
N SER A 144 2.90 -12.81 -7.62
CA SER A 144 3.18 -11.44 -7.17
C SER A 144 3.07 -10.44 -8.32
N ARG A 145 2.51 -9.25 -8.03
CA ARG A 145 2.50 -8.13 -8.99
C ARG A 145 3.88 -7.49 -9.03
N PHE A 146 4.44 -7.37 -10.22
CA PHE A 146 5.69 -6.64 -10.46
C PHE A 146 5.42 -5.44 -11.37
N THR A 147 5.80 -4.23 -10.92
CA THR A 147 5.62 -2.99 -11.68
C THR A 147 6.96 -2.30 -11.87
N PHE A 148 7.27 -1.87 -13.09
CA PHE A 148 8.48 -1.14 -13.41
C PHE A 148 8.23 -0.12 -14.53
N TYR A 149 9.07 0.91 -14.58
CA TYR A 149 9.03 1.90 -15.64
C TYR A 149 9.75 1.38 -16.88
N ILE A 150 9.18 1.64 -18.05
CA ILE A 150 9.74 1.27 -19.35
C ILE A 150 9.96 2.53 -20.20
N THR A 151 10.94 2.48 -21.08
CA THR A 151 11.17 3.55 -22.06
C THR A 151 10.07 3.56 -23.13
N SER A 152 9.91 4.69 -23.82
CA SER A 152 8.98 4.81 -24.95
C SER A 152 9.25 3.78 -26.05
N GLU A 153 10.53 3.42 -26.26
CA GLU A 153 10.94 2.40 -27.22
C GLU A 153 10.43 1.01 -26.82
N ILE A 154 10.61 0.64 -25.54
CA ILE A 154 10.10 -0.64 -25.00
C ILE A 154 8.57 -0.66 -25.06
N ALA A 155 7.90 0.45 -24.73
CA ALA A 155 6.44 0.55 -24.79
C ALA A 155 5.94 0.35 -26.23
N SER A 156 6.59 0.97 -27.20
CA SER A 156 6.27 0.83 -28.64
C SER A 156 6.51 -0.58 -29.16
N PHE A 157 7.61 -1.21 -28.74
CA PHE A 157 7.90 -2.61 -29.06
C PHE A 157 6.84 -3.55 -28.51
N LEU A 158 6.47 -3.39 -27.24
CA LEU A 158 5.44 -4.21 -26.60
C LEU A 158 4.06 -4.05 -27.26
N GLU A 159 3.74 -2.84 -27.74
CA GLU A 159 2.53 -2.59 -28.51
C GLU A 159 2.50 -3.39 -29.82
N LYS A 160 3.60 -3.31 -30.59
CA LYS A 160 3.74 -4.00 -31.86
C LYS A 160 3.67 -5.52 -31.71
N ILE A 161 4.41 -6.08 -30.72
CA ILE A 161 4.47 -7.51 -30.51
C ILE A 161 3.15 -8.07 -29.97
N SER A 162 2.47 -7.32 -29.08
CA SER A 162 1.15 -7.68 -28.57
C SER A 162 0.11 -7.82 -29.69
N LYS A 163 0.12 -6.89 -30.64
CA LYS A 163 -0.77 -6.94 -31.81
C LYS A 163 -0.40 -8.11 -32.75
N LYS A 164 0.89 -8.34 -33.00
CA LYS A 164 1.38 -9.43 -33.85
C LYS A 164 1.03 -10.80 -33.29
N GLU A 165 1.31 -11.02 -32.01
CA GLU A 165 1.10 -12.32 -31.34
C GLU A 165 -0.34 -12.50 -30.82
N LYS A 166 -1.19 -11.47 -30.95
CA LYS A 166 -2.56 -11.44 -30.40
C LYS A 166 -2.63 -11.79 -28.91
N LEU A 167 -1.63 -11.36 -28.14
CA LEU A 167 -1.50 -11.59 -26.72
C LEU A 167 -1.42 -10.25 -25.96
N PRO A 168 -2.02 -10.13 -24.76
CA PRO A 168 -1.80 -8.98 -23.89
C PRO A 168 -0.30 -8.80 -23.57
N LYS A 169 0.16 -7.54 -23.47
CA LYS A 169 1.57 -7.19 -23.20
C LYS A 169 2.13 -7.92 -21.97
N ALA A 170 1.36 -7.99 -20.90
CA ALA A 170 1.75 -8.68 -19.66
C ALA A 170 1.92 -10.19 -19.86
N VAL A 171 1.05 -10.82 -20.63
CA VAL A 171 1.13 -12.25 -20.94
C VAL A 171 2.37 -12.57 -21.80
N TRP A 172 2.66 -11.69 -22.76
CA TRP A 172 3.86 -11.86 -23.61
C TRP A 172 5.14 -11.70 -22.78
N LEU A 173 5.22 -10.69 -21.90
CA LEU A 173 6.35 -10.50 -21.00
C LEU A 173 6.57 -11.69 -20.06
N ARG A 174 5.50 -12.22 -19.46
CA ARG A 174 5.57 -13.43 -18.61
C ARG A 174 6.17 -14.60 -19.38
N LYS A 175 5.70 -14.87 -20.59
CA LYS A 175 6.25 -15.95 -21.45
C LYS A 175 7.73 -15.71 -21.78
N LEU A 176 8.15 -14.49 -22.00
CA LEU A 176 9.55 -14.15 -22.23
C LEU A 176 10.42 -14.50 -21.01
N ILE A 177 9.99 -14.09 -19.83
CA ILE A 177 10.70 -14.37 -18.56
C ILE A 177 10.75 -15.88 -18.29
N GLU A 178 9.63 -16.60 -18.45
CA GLU A 178 9.57 -18.06 -18.28
C GLU A 178 10.53 -18.80 -19.23
N ARG A 179 10.66 -18.30 -20.46
CA ARG A 179 11.62 -18.85 -21.43
C ARG A 179 13.07 -18.64 -20.98
N GLU A 180 13.40 -17.43 -20.49
CA GLU A 180 14.74 -17.14 -19.97
C GLU A 180 15.08 -17.97 -18.71
N MET A 181 14.10 -18.20 -17.84
CA MET A 181 14.27 -19.07 -16.68
C MET A 181 14.58 -20.52 -17.04
N LYS A 182 14.00 -21.03 -18.16
CA LYS A 182 14.29 -22.37 -18.66
C LYS A 182 15.66 -22.47 -19.33
N ASN A 183 16.12 -21.41 -19.99
CA ASN A 183 17.42 -21.37 -20.66
C ASN A 183 18.61 -21.30 -19.69
N LYS A 184 18.39 -20.91 -18.44
CA LYS A 184 19.43 -20.79 -17.40
C LYS A 184 19.48 -21.97 -16.42
N LYS A 185 18.64 -22.97 -16.61
CA LYS A 185 18.73 -24.27 -15.94
C LYS A 185 19.48 -25.29 -16.80
#